data_53856826538a4849858dde2271c09431
#
_entry.id   53856826538a4849858dde2271c09431
#
_cell.length_a   1.000
_cell.length_b   1.000
_cell.length_c   1.000
_cell.angle_alpha   90.00
_cell.angle_beta   90.00
_cell.angle_gamma   90.00
#
_symmetry.space_group_name_H-M   'P 1'
#
loop_
_entity.id
_entity.type
_entity.pdbx_description
1 polymer ?
#
loop_
_entity_poly.entity_id
_entity_poly.type
_entity_poly.pdbx_seq_one_letter_code
_entity_poly.pdbx_strand_id
1 'polypeptide(L)'
;MTILVTGATGNLGRLVIASLLERGADPQSIIAGARDVAKAEDLGVRAARLDYTDPSSIAAALDGVDSVLLVSGSEVGQRVAQHQAVIDAAKAAGVTKFVYTSAPKATTSDLVLAPEHKATEELIAASGLPAVILRNNWYTENYAADVARAAETGVLASGAGDGRVASASRKDFAEAAAVVLLEDGHIGQVYELGGDVAWNYTDLAGAIAEVTGRDVEYKPLTADEQLAGLQAAGLDEGTAGFVVALDAGIASGALSDTDGTLARLIGRPTTPLVDGLRSIA
;
A
#
# COMPACT_ATOMS: atom_id res chain seq x y z
N MET A 1 24.16 5.63 7.08
CA MET A 1 22.84 6.15 6.65
C MET A 1 21.79 5.56 7.56
N THR A 2 21.04 6.41 8.27
CA THR A 2 19.98 5.98 9.19
C THR A 2 18.62 6.07 8.47
N ILE A 3 17.85 4.99 8.48
CA ILE A 3 16.56 4.87 7.78
C ILE A 3 15.44 4.77 8.80
N LEU A 4 14.46 5.66 8.74
CA LEU A 4 13.22 5.56 9.51
C LEU A 4 12.10 5.01 8.62
N VAL A 5 11.49 3.92 9.04
CA VAL A 5 10.28 3.36 8.43
C VAL A 5 9.10 3.70 9.33
N THR A 6 8.18 4.56 8.86
CA THR A 6 6.96 4.88 9.61
C THR A 6 5.92 3.78 9.43
N GLY A 7 4.95 3.68 10.33
CA GLY A 7 3.95 2.60 10.26
C GLY A 7 4.59 1.19 10.29
N ALA A 8 5.73 1.07 10.94
CA ALA A 8 6.60 -0.12 10.93
C ALA A 8 5.93 -1.40 11.43
N THR A 9 4.92 -1.29 12.27
CA THR A 9 4.15 -2.44 12.79
C THR A 9 2.96 -2.84 11.93
N GLY A 10 2.69 -2.07 10.86
CA GLY A 10 1.65 -2.38 9.88
C GLY A 10 2.10 -3.41 8.85
N ASN A 11 1.14 -3.88 8.05
CA ASN A 11 1.36 -4.96 7.06
C ASN A 11 2.48 -4.65 6.05
N LEU A 12 2.58 -3.42 5.54
CA LEU A 12 3.64 -3.03 4.61
C LEU A 12 4.95 -2.73 5.34
N GLY A 13 4.89 -1.96 6.44
CA GLY A 13 6.08 -1.51 7.15
C GLY A 13 6.96 -2.66 7.66
N ARG A 14 6.35 -3.74 8.20
CA ARG A 14 7.06 -4.97 8.61
C ARG A 14 7.82 -5.60 7.45
N LEU A 15 7.18 -5.70 6.28
CA LEU A 15 7.79 -6.30 5.09
C LEU A 15 8.91 -5.42 4.52
N VAL A 16 8.79 -4.09 4.61
CA VAL A 16 9.88 -3.19 4.22
C VAL A 16 11.10 -3.38 5.11
N ILE A 17 10.92 -3.46 6.43
CA ILE A 17 12.04 -3.72 7.36
C ILE A 17 12.68 -5.09 7.06
N ALA A 18 11.87 -6.13 6.87
CA ALA A 18 12.38 -7.44 6.47
C ALA A 18 13.19 -7.38 5.17
N SER A 19 12.68 -6.69 4.15
CA SER A 19 13.36 -6.53 2.86
C SER A 19 14.65 -5.72 2.97
N LEU A 20 14.71 -4.70 3.84
CA LEU A 20 15.94 -3.95 4.12
C LEU A 20 17.00 -4.87 4.73
N LEU A 21 16.62 -5.68 5.70
CA LEU A 21 17.52 -6.64 6.37
C LEU A 21 17.98 -7.75 5.40
N GLU A 22 17.08 -8.32 4.60
CA GLU A 22 17.40 -9.32 3.57
C GLU A 22 18.39 -8.79 2.52
N ARG A 23 18.36 -7.48 2.25
CA ARG A 23 19.31 -6.78 1.36
C ARG A 23 20.60 -6.35 2.05
N GLY A 24 20.81 -6.73 3.30
CA GLY A 24 22.06 -6.52 4.04
C GLY A 24 22.18 -5.16 4.72
N ALA A 25 21.09 -4.41 4.92
CA ALA A 25 21.12 -3.20 5.72
C ALA A 25 21.46 -3.54 7.19
N ASP A 26 22.32 -2.71 7.80
CA ASP A 26 22.66 -2.88 9.21
C ASP A 26 21.41 -2.65 10.09
N PRO A 27 21.00 -3.61 10.91
CA PRO A 27 19.85 -3.47 11.82
C PRO A 27 19.94 -2.22 12.72
N GLN A 28 21.15 -1.80 13.08
CA GLN A 28 21.38 -0.60 13.90
C GLN A 28 21.14 0.70 13.13
N SER A 29 21.14 0.65 11.80
CA SER A 29 20.85 1.78 10.92
C SER A 29 19.35 1.93 10.60
N ILE A 30 18.51 0.99 11.02
CA ILE A 30 17.06 1.00 10.76
C ILE A 30 16.30 1.37 12.03
N ILE A 31 15.34 2.28 11.91
CA ILE A 31 14.44 2.68 12.98
C ILE A 31 13.01 2.31 12.57
N ALA A 32 12.37 1.47 13.36
CA ALA A 32 10.96 1.13 13.25
C ALA A 32 10.12 2.17 14.00
N GLY A 33 9.49 3.09 13.26
CA GLY A 33 8.57 4.09 13.80
C GLY A 33 7.18 3.50 14.01
N ALA A 34 6.72 3.43 15.26
CA ALA A 34 5.43 2.84 15.62
C ALA A 34 4.73 3.60 16.75
N ARG A 35 3.40 3.62 16.76
CA ARG A 35 2.60 4.18 17.88
C ARG A 35 2.84 3.41 19.18
N ASP A 36 2.92 2.09 19.08
CA ASP A 36 3.21 1.17 20.16
C ASP A 36 4.53 0.46 19.84
N VAL A 37 5.60 0.84 20.54
CA VAL A 37 6.94 0.31 20.30
C VAL A 37 7.07 -1.16 20.69
N ALA A 38 6.26 -1.67 21.64
CA ALA A 38 6.27 -3.06 22.01
C ALA A 38 5.92 -4.00 20.85
N LYS A 39 5.10 -3.53 19.91
CA LYS A 39 4.74 -4.27 18.69
C LYS A 39 5.85 -4.29 17.63
N ALA A 40 6.95 -3.59 17.86
CA ALA A 40 8.11 -3.54 16.98
C ALA A 40 9.31 -4.34 17.51
N GLU A 41 9.23 -4.90 18.72
CA GLU A 41 10.34 -5.61 19.36
C GLU A 41 10.82 -6.85 18.57
N ASP A 42 9.90 -7.50 17.87
CA ASP A 42 10.18 -8.68 17.03
C ASP A 42 10.81 -8.35 15.67
N LEU A 43 10.93 -7.07 15.31
CA LEU A 43 11.48 -6.66 14.01
C LEU A 43 13.01 -6.72 13.95
N GLY A 44 13.70 -6.89 15.08
CA GLY A 44 15.16 -7.02 15.14
C GLY A 44 15.93 -5.73 14.81
N VAL A 45 15.28 -4.57 14.86
CA VAL A 45 15.84 -3.23 14.59
C VAL A 45 15.56 -2.28 15.73
N ARG A 46 16.11 -1.06 15.70
CA ARG A 46 15.78 -0.04 16.69
C ARG A 46 14.32 0.36 16.55
N ALA A 47 13.61 0.56 17.66
CA ALA A 47 12.25 1.06 17.66
C ALA A 47 12.18 2.50 18.22
N ALA A 48 11.31 3.33 17.63
CA ALA A 48 11.00 4.66 18.13
C ALA A 48 9.48 4.88 18.17
N ARG A 49 9.00 5.56 19.23
CA ARG A 49 7.60 5.97 19.25
C ARG A 49 7.38 7.03 18.16
N LEU A 50 6.43 6.76 17.27
CA LEU A 50 6.02 7.68 16.22
C LEU A 50 4.51 7.59 16.04
N ASP A 51 3.84 8.67 16.37
CA ASP A 51 2.40 8.84 16.21
C ASP A 51 2.16 10.07 15.33
N TYR A 52 1.48 9.91 14.19
CA TYR A 52 1.23 11.00 13.24
C TYR A 52 0.40 12.15 13.84
N THR A 53 -0.27 11.92 14.96
CA THR A 53 -1.04 12.94 15.69
C THR A 53 -0.24 13.63 16.80
N ASP A 54 1.01 13.20 17.06
CA ASP A 54 1.89 13.74 18.09
C ASP A 54 3.18 14.31 17.47
N PRO A 55 3.24 15.62 17.18
CA PRO A 55 4.42 16.26 16.57
C PRO A 55 5.70 16.05 17.36
N SER A 56 5.61 15.92 18.69
CA SER A 56 6.80 15.73 19.53
C SER A 56 7.40 14.34 19.32
N SER A 57 6.58 13.32 19.17
CA SER A 57 7.02 11.96 18.85
C SER A 57 7.63 11.87 17.46
N ILE A 58 7.07 12.59 16.48
CA ILE A 58 7.59 12.62 15.11
C ILE A 58 8.98 13.26 15.11
N ALA A 59 9.15 14.42 15.73
CA ALA A 59 10.42 15.12 15.79
C ALA A 59 11.50 14.29 16.49
N ALA A 60 11.17 13.64 17.60
CA ALA A 60 12.09 12.76 18.32
C ALA A 60 12.52 11.53 17.51
N ALA A 61 11.59 10.93 16.73
CA ALA A 61 11.88 9.77 15.88
C ALA A 61 12.77 10.14 14.68
N LEU A 62 12.77 11.40 14.25
CA LEU A 62 13.54 11.91 13.11
C LEU A 62 14.95 12.43 13.49
N ASP A 63 15.30 12.44 14.76
CA ASP A 63 16.63 12.91 15.20
C ASP A 63 17.74 12.01 14.65
N GLY A 64 18.66 12.59 13.86
CA GLY A 64 19.77 11.89 13.21
C GLY A 64 19.36 10.92 12.10
N VAL A 65 18.18 11.10 11.49
CA VAL A 65 17.68 10.29 10.39
C VAL A 65 18.08 10.92 9.05
N ASP A 66 18.68 10.10 8.17
CA ASP A 66 19.05 10.50 6.81
C ASP A 66 17.92 10.26 5.80
N SER A 67 17.22 9.11 5.93
CA SER A 67 16.20 8.66 4.99
C SER A 67 14.91 8.27 5.71
N VAL A 68 13.76 8.66 5.16
CA VAL A 68 12.43 8.35 5.70
C VAL A 68 11.59 7.62 4.67
N LEU A 69 10.94 6.55 5.08
CA LEU A 69 9.76 6.01 4.38
C LEU A 69 8.50 6.45 5.13
N LEU A 70 7.73 7.34 4.52
CA LEU A 70 6.37 7.64 4.95
C LEU A 70 5.42 6.59 4.34
N VAL A 71 5.06 5.60 5.15
CA VAL A 71 3.97 4.68 4.81
C VAL A 71 2.64 5.40 5.00
N SER A 72 1.82 5.46 3.95
CA SER A 72 0.56 6.20 4.01
C SER A 72 -0.37 5.71 5.12
N GLY A 73 -0.96 6.66 5.84
CA GLY A 73 -1.95 6.37 6.87
C GLY A 73 -3.25 5.79 6.30
N SER A 74 -3.98 5.00 7.10
CA SER A 74 -5.26 4.40 6.71
C SER A 74 -6.49 5.21 7.13
N GLU A 75 -6.30 6.30 7.87
CA GLU A 75 -7.38 7.11 8.43
C GLU A 75 -7.85 8.15 7.40
N VAL A 76 -8.88 7.78 6.61
CA VAL A 76 -9.49 8.67 5.60
C VAL A 76 -10.02 9.95 6.29
N GLY A 77 -9.76 11.10 5.69
CA GLY A 77 -10.11 12.42 6.25
C GLY A 77 -9.07 12.99 7.22
N GLN A 78 -8.17 12.19 7.78
CA GLN A 78 -7.08 12.62 8.67
C GLN A 78 -5.71 12.55 7.99
N ARG A 79 -5.60 11.74 6.93
CA ARG A 79 -4.34 11.40 6.26
C ARG A 79 -3.52 12.62 5.88
N VAL A 80 -4.11 13.63 5.25
CA VAL A 80 -3.40 14.80 4.75
C VAL A 80 -2.73 15.58 5.89
N ALA A 81 -3.46 15.84 6.98
CA ALA A 81 -2.91 16.55 8.15
C ALA A 81 -1.80 15.74 8.85
N GLN A 82 -2.01 14.42 8.99
CA GLN A 82 -1.02 13.50 9.56
C GLN A 82 0.27 13.46 8.72
N HIS A 83 0.14 13.37 7.40
CA HIS A 83 1.30 13.37 6.50
C HIS A 83 2.03 14.72 6.51
N GLN A 84 1.30 15.84 6.54
CA GLN A 84 1.89 17.17 6.65
C GLN A 84 2.81 17.28 7.88
N ALA A 85 2.38 16.78 9.03
CA ALA A 85 3.19 16.82 10.26
C ALA A 85 4.53 16.06 10.08
N VAL A 86 4.51 14.90 9.40
CA VAL A 86 5.74 14.12 9.12
C VAL A 86 6.62 14.84 8.09
N ILE A 87 6.04 15.42 7.04
CA ILE A 87 6.77 16.17 6.00
C ILE A 87 7.49 17.38 6.62
N ASP A 88 6.78 18.16 7.45
CA ASP A 88 7.35 19.35 8.10
C ASP A 88 8.48 18.98 9.05
N ALA A 89 8.31 17.94 9.83
CA ALA A 89 9.33 17.44 10.75
C ALA A 89 10.56 16.87 10.00
N ALA A 90 10.34 16.11 8.90
CA ALA A 90 11.43 15.60 8.07
C ALA A 90 12.24 16.74 7.43
N LYS A 91 11.57 17.78 6.96
CA LYS A 91 12.22 19.00 6.46
C LYS A 91 13.04 19.69 7.55
N ALA A 92 12.49 19.85 8.74
CA ALA A 92 13.18 20.48 9.88
C ALA A 92 14.40 19.67 10.34
N ALA A 93 14.33 18.33 10.26
CA ALA A 93 15.44 17.44 10.59
C ALA A 93 16.52 17.36 9.50
N GLY A 94 16.30 17.94 8.32
CA GLY A 94 17.27 17.93 7.22
C GLY A 94 17.38 16.56 6.52
N VAL A 95 16.28 15.80 6.46
CA VAL A 95 16.22 14.49 5.78
C VAL A 95 16.68 14.64 4.33
N THR A 96 17.58 13.75 3.89
CA THR A 96 18.21 13.79 2.57
C THR A 96 17.56 12.87 1.52
N LYS A 97 16.68 11.95 1.96
CA LYS A 97 15.86 11.10 1.08
C LYS A 97 14.50 10.85 1.74
N PHE A 98 13.43 11.31 1.10
CA PHE A 98 12.05 11.14 1.58
C PHE A 98 11.26 10.27 0.61
N VAL A 99 10.87 9.07 1.03
CA VAL A 99 10.12 8.12 0.20
C VAL A 99 8.67 8.07 0.70
N TYR A 100 7.71 8.17 -0.21
CA TYR A 100 6.28 8.14 0.13
C TYR A 100 5.55 7.03 -0.63
N THR A 101 4.73 6.25 0.07
CA THR A 101 3.83 5.27 -0.55
C THR A 101 2.51 5.94 -0.92
N SER A 102 2.31 6.20 -2.20
CA SER A 102 1.14 6.84 -2.79
C SER A 102 0.21 5.81 -3.43
N ALA A 103 -0.86 6.28 -4.08
CA ALA A 103 -1.79 5.48 -4.88
C ALA A 103 -1.51 5.63 -6.38
N PRO A 104 -1.92 4.65 -7.22
CA PRO A 104 -1.69 4.71 -8.66
C PRO A 104 -2.37 5.94 -9.28
N LYS A 105 -1.64 6.61 -10.17
CA LYS A 105 -2.11 7.81 -10.89
C LYS A 105 -2.73 8.87 -9.96
N ALA A 106 -2.20 9.06 -8.75
CA ALA A 106 -2.81 9.88 -7.71
C ALA A 106 -3.20 11.30 -8.18
N THR A 107 -2.49 11.87 -9.15
CA THR A 107 -2.74 13.21 -9.70
C THR A 107 -3.82 13.27 -10.79
N THR A 108 -4.19 12.14 -11.39
CA THR A 108 -5.08 12.08 -12.57
C THR A 108 -6.20 11.05 -12.45
N SER A 109 -6.16 10.16 -11.45
CA SER A 109 -7.14 9.10 -11.26
C SER A 109 -8.40 9.61 -10.57
N ASP A 110 -9.56 9.07 -10.98
CA ASP A 110 -10.83 9.23 -10.27
C ASP A 110 -11.03 8.21 -9.14
N LEU A 111 -10.01 7.44 -8.81
CA LEU A 111 -10.06 6.47 -7.72
C LEU A 111 -10.37 7.19 -6.40
N VAL A 112 -11.30 6.67 -5.63
CA VAL A 112 -11.79 7.28 -4.37
C VAL A 112 -10.67 7.60 -3.37
N LEU A 113 -9.53 6.89 -3.45
CA LEU A 113 -8.33 7.14 -2.64
C LEU A 113 -7.43 8.26 -3.16
N ALA A 114 -7.52 8.59 -4.46
CA ALA A 114 -6.57 9.49 -5.12
C ALA A 114 -6.51 10.91 -4.53
N PRO A 115 -7.61 11.57 -4.12
CA PRO A 115 -7.56 12.95 -3.66
C PRO A 115 -6.59 13.21 -2.50
N GLU A 116 -6.58 12.35 -1.47
CA GLU A 116 -5.70 12.54 -0.32
C GLU A 116 -4.23 12.20 -0.63
N HIS A 117 -4.01 11.23 -1.54
CA HIS A 117 -2.66 10.93 -2.03
C HIS A 117 -2.12 12.06 -2.90
N LYS A 118 -2.94 12.63 -3.79
CA LYS A 118 -2.60 13.82 -4.58
C LYS A 118 -2.22 14.99 -3.68
N ALA A 119 -3.06 15.32 -2.69
CA ALA A 119 -2.77 16.39 -1.75
C ALA A 119 -1.45 16.16 -1.01
N THR A 120 -1.16 14.91 -0.60
CA THR A 120 0.12 14.58 0.05
C THR A 120 1.31 14.74 -0.91
N GLU A 121 1.20 14.30 -2.17
CA GLU A 121 2.25 14.51 -3.17
C GLU A 121 2.52 16.00 -3.43
N GLU A 122 1.47 16.83 -3.47
CA GLU A 122 1.57 18.29 -3.59
C GLU A 122 2.30 18.91 -2.38
N LEU A 123 2.01 18.45 -1.16
CA LEU A 123 2.70 18.89 0.05
C LEU A 123 4.19 18.50 0.03
N ILE A 124 4.51 17.28 -0.40
CA ILE A 124 5.89 16.82 -0.56
C ILE A 124 6.62 17.70 -1.58
N ALA A 125 6.02 17.96 -2.73
CA ALA A 125 6.61 18.82 -3.77
C ALA A 125 6.86 20.25 -3.26
N ALA A 126 5.90 20.83 -2.53
CA ALA A 126 6.00 22.15 -1.96
C ALA A 126 7.04 22.25 -0.82
N SER A 127 7.32 21.15 -0.13
CA SER A 127 8.30 21.10 0.96
C SER A 127 9.74 21.33 0.50
N GLY A 128 10.06 20.94 -0.75
CA GLY A 128 11.41 20.93 -1.30
C GLY A 128 12.29 19.78 -0.79
N LEU A 129 11.72 18.78 -0.11
CA LEU A 129 12.44 17.56 0.28
C LEU A 129 12.93 16.80 -0.95
N PRO A 130 14.13 16.17 -0.89
CA PRO A 130 14.59 15.23 -1.93
C PRO A 130 13.74 13.96 -1.90
N ALA A 131 12.66 13.94 -2.69
CA ALA A 131 11.61 12.94 -2.56
C ALA A 131 11.61 11.88 -3.67
N VAL A 132 11.06 10.72 -3.34
CA VAL A 132 10.69 9.64 -4.24
C VAL A 132 9.25 9.24 -3.95
N ILE A 133 8.42 9.14 -4.99
CA ILE A 133 7.01 8.75 -4.86
C ILE A 133 6.84 7.33 -5.39
N LEU A 134 6.33 6.44 -4.56
CA LEU A 134 5.97 5.07 -4.92
C LEU A 134 4.45 4.97 -5.01
N ARG A 135 3.89 5.04 -6.19
CA ARG A 135 2.45 4.89 -6.46
C ARG A 135 2.11 3.41 -6.54
N ASN A 136 1.91 2.81 -5.36
CA ASN A 136 1.59 1.40 -5.25
C ASN A 136 0.18 1.13 -5.77
N ASN A 137 0.05 0.21 -6.71
CA ASN A 137 -1.23 -0.33 -7.14
C ASN A 137 -1.85 -1.20 -6.02
N TRP A 138 -2.87 -1.95 -6.33
CA TRP A 138 -3.66 -2.71 -5.36
C TRP A 138 -2.87 -3.88 -4.77
N TYR A 139 -3.01 -4.10 -3.47
CA TYR A 139 -2.37 -5.23 -2.79
C TYR A 139 -3.21 -6.49 -2.98
N THR A 140 -2.59 -7.59 -3.41
CA THR A 140 -3.27 -8.90 -3.56
C THR A 140 -3.91 -9.35 -2.25
N GLU A 141 -3.29 -9.04 -1.11
CA GLU A 141 -3.80 -9.39 0.22
C GLU A 141 -5.08 -8.63 0.63
N ASN A 142 -5.49 -7.62 -0.12
CA ASN A 142 -6.77 -6.95 0.13
C ASN A 142 -7.98 -7.85 -0.16
N TYR A 143 -7.77 -8.92 -0.93
CA TYR A 143 -8.81 -9.92 -1.26
C TYR A 143 -8.98 -11.03 -0.20
N ALA A 144 -8.31 -10.96 0.97
CA ALA A 144 -8.41 -11.99 2.01
C ALA A 144 -9.85 -12.29 2.44
N ALA A 145 -10.67 -11.25 2.61
CA ALA A 145 -12.08 -11.42 2.96
C ALA A 145 -12.91 -12.05 1.84
N ASP A 146 -12.58 -11.73 0.58
CA ASP A 146 -13.26 -12.32 -0.59
C ASP A 146 -12.87 -13.79 -0.76
N VAL A 147 -11.60 -14.15 -0.54
CA VAL A 147 -11.12 -15.54 -0.51
C VAL A 147 -11.89 -16.35 0.54
N ALA A 148 -11.96 -15.85 1.77
CA ALA A 148 -12.66 -16.52 2.86
C ALA A 148 -14.14 -16.73 2.54
N ARG A 149 -14.81 -15.67 2.06
CA ARG A 149 -16.23 -15.73 1.70
C ARG A 149 -16.48 -16.68 0.52
N ALA A 150 -15.66 -16.61 -0.52
CA ALA A 150 -15.79 -17.48 -1.68
C ALA A 150 -15.51 -18.96 -1.33
N ALA A 151 -14.58 -19.22 -0.41
CA ALA A 151 -14.34 -20.56 0.14
C ALA A 151 -15.58 -21.13 0.85
N GLU A 152 -16.41 -20.31 1.48
CA GLU A 152 -17.64 -20.75 2.15
C GLU A 152 -18.81 -20.87 1.17
N THR A 153 -18.98 -19.90 0.27
CA THR A 153 -20.19 -19.73 -0.53
C THR A 153 -20.09 -20.27 -1.95
N GLY A 154 -18.87 -20.41 -2.51
CA GLY A 154 -18.65 -20.68 -3.92
C GLY A 154 -18.92 -19.48 -4.84
N VAL A 155 -19.04 -18.25 -4.28
CA VAL A 155 -19.37 -17.04 -5.05
C VAL A 155 -18.43 -15.90 -4.69
N LEU A 156 -17.84 -15.27 -5.73
CA LEU A 156 -17.18 -13.98 -5.67
C LEU A 156 -18.14 -12.94 -6.28
N ALA A 157 -18.59 -11.96 -5.48
CA ALA A 157 -19.54 -10.94 -5.94
C ALA A 157 -18.91 -9.55 -5.82
N SER A 158 -18.94 -8.74 -6.90
CA SER A 158 -18.36 -7.39 -6.94
C SER A 158 -19.02 -6.53 -8.02
N GLY A 159 -19.00 -5.21 -7.84
CA GLY A 159 -19.43 -4.22 -8.81
C GLY A 159 -18.38 -3.84 -9.87
N ALA A 160 -17.22 -4.47 -9.87
CA ALA A 160 -16.11 -4.12 -10.76
C ALA A 160 -16.32 -4.54 -12.25
N GLY A 161 -17.37 -5.31 -12.56
CA GLY A 161 -17.67 -5.73 -13.94
C GLY A 161 -16.49 -6.44 -14.61
N ASP A 162 -16.10 -5.95 -15.79
CA ASP A 162 -14.95 -6.45 -16.55
C ASP A 162 -13.64 -5.68 -16.23
N GLY A 163 -13.66 -4.84 -15.21
CA GLY A 163 -12.50 -4.06 -14.78
C GLY A 163 -11.29 -4.93 -14.44
N ARG A 164 -10.10 -4.41 -14.73
CA ARG A 164 -8.85 -5.14 -14.49
C ARG A 164 -8.04 -4.52 -13.37
N VAL A 165 -7.31 -5.37 -12.64
CA VAL A 165 -6.45 -4.97 -11.54
C VAL A 165 -5.06 -5.56 -11.75
N ALA A 166 -4.05 -4.70 -11.80
CA ALA A 166 -2.64 -5.09 -11.80
C ALA A 166 -2.13 -5.16 -10.35
N SER A 167 -2.71 -6.05 -9.54
CA SER A 167 -2.27 -6.21 -8.15
C SER A 167 -0.90 -6.87 -8.06
N ALA A 168 -0.19 -6.56 -6.98
CA ALA A 168 1.00 -7.29 -6.57
C ALA A 168 0.96 -7.56 -5.07
N SER A 169 1.82 -8.46 -4.58
CA SER A 169 1.90 -8.73 -3.16
C SER A 169 2.49 -7.53 -2.40
N ARG A 170 2.10 -7.33 -1.15
CA ARG A 170 2.75 -6.32 -0.28
C ARG A 170 4.25 -6.54 -0.19
N LYS A 171 4.71 -7.79 -0.32
CA LYS A 171 6.13 -8.12 -0.35
C LYS A 171 6.83 -7.50 -1.56
N ASP A 172 6.24 -7.56 -2.75
CA ASP A 172 6.82 -6.96 -3.95
C ASP A 172 6.97 -5.44 -3.81
N PHE A 173 5.95 -4.76 -3.29
CA PHE A 173 6.02 -3.32 -3.02
C PHE A 173 7.02 -2.97 -1.91
N ALA A 174 7.14 -3.81 -0.89
CA ALA A 174 8.12 -3.64 0.18
C ALA A 174 9.55 -3.79 -0.33
N GLU A 175 9.81 -4.75 -1.22
CA GLU A 175 11.09 -4.92 -1.88
C GLU A 175 11.45 -3.68 -2.73
N ALA A 176 10.50 -3.11 -3.48
CA ALA A 176 10.72 -1.88 -4.24
C ALA A 176 11.04 -0.70 -3.32
N ALA A 177 10.33 -0.56 -2.20
CA ALA A 177 10.63 0.47 -1.21
C ALA A 177 12.04 0.30 -0.60
N ALA A 178 12.46 -0.93 -0.33
CA ALA A 178 13.80 -1.22 0.19
C ALA A 178 14.89 -0.89 -0.84
N VAL A 179 14.70 -1.21 -2.13
CA VAL A 179 15.61 -0.82 -3.22
C VAL A 179 15.79 0.70 -3.23
N VAL A 180 14.69 1.44 -3.29
CA VAL A 180 14.70 2.91 -3.38
C VAL A 180 15.34 3.56 -2.15
N LEU A 181 15.19 2.97 -0.96
CA LEU A 181 15.80 3.46 0.26
C LEU A 181 17.32 3.23 0.26
N LEU A 182 17.80 2.08 -0.23
CA LEU A 182 19.21 1.68 -0.16
C LEU A 182 20.04 2.18 -1.33
N GLU A 183 19.46 2.30 -2.51
CA GLU A 183 20.17 2.63 -3.74
C GLU A 183 20.10 4.14 -4.06
N ASP A 184 21.06 4.64 -4.80
CA ASP A 184 21.09 6.01 -5.30
C ASP A 184 20.37 6.15 -6.65
N GLY A 185 20.12 7.39 -7.09
CA GLY A 185 19.56 7.68 -8.42
C GLY A 185 18.03 7.71 -8.47
N HIS A 186 17.34 7.54 -7.34
CA HIS A 186 15.87 7.52 -7.30
C HIS A 186 15.24 8.89 -6.96
N ILE A 187 16.00 9.83 -6.37
CA ILE A 187 15.48 11.13 -5.97
C ILE A 187 14.86 11.87 -7.17
N GLY A 188 13.67 12.41 -6.99
CA GLY A 188 12.89 13.09 -8.02
C GLY A 188 12.05 12.16 -8.89
N GLN A 189 12.13 10.84 -8.68
CA GLN A 189 11.33 9.87 -9.44
C GLN A 189 9.94 9.67 -8.84
N VAL A 190 8.97 9.47 -9.73
CA VAL A 190 7.62 9.00 -9.43
C VAL A 190 7.44 7.66 -10.13
N TYR A 191 7.29 6.59 -9.38
CA TYR A 191 7.14 5.24 -9.89
C TYR A 191 5.68 4.79 -9.82
N GLU A 192 5.10 4.44 -10.96
CA GLU A 192 3.83 3.70 -11.01
C GLU A 192 4.17 2.22 -10.83
N LEU A 193 3.75 1.63 -9.72
CA LEU A 193 4.10 0.26 -9.36
C LEU A 193 2.87 -0.64 -9.45
N GLY A 194 2.87 -1.55 -10.41
CA GLY A 194 1.80 -2.53 -10.62
C GLY A 194 2.36 -3.92 -10.84
N GLY A 195 1.53 -4.93 -10.67
CA GLY A 195 1.85 -6.31 -11.02
C GLY A 195 2.06 -6.49 -12.53
N ASP A 196 2.74 -7.55 -12.92
CA ASP A 196 3.06 -7.84 -14.33
C ASP A 196 1.82 -8.21 -15.15
N VAL A 197 0.74 -8.64 -14.49
CA VAL A 197 -0.50 -9.09 -15.13
C VAL A 197 -1.70 -8.33 -14.56
N ALA A 198 -2.48 -7.71 -15.44
CA ALA A 198 -3.79 -7.15 -15.08
C ALA A 198 -4.87 -8.22 -15.31
N TRP A 199 -5.39 -8.76 -14.23
CA TRP A 199 -6.43 -9.78 -14.19
C TRP A 199 -7.82 -9.14 -13.94
N ASN A 200 -8.90 -9.83 -14.33
CA ASN A 200 -10.28 -9.43 -14.04
C ASN A 200 -10.89 -10.33 -12.95
N TYR A 201 -12.12 -10.04 -12.53
CA TYR A 201 -12.76 -10.79 -11.44
C TYR A 201 -13.13 -12.23 -11.79
N THR A 202 -13.22 -12.60 -13.08
CA THR A 202 -13.32 -13.99 -13.51
C THR A 202 -11.98 -14.70 -13.29
N ASP A 203 -10.87 -14.06 -13.62
CA ASP A 203 -9.52 -14.58 -13.35
C ASP A 203 -9.30 -14.73 -11.83
N LEU A 204 -9.77 -13.76 -11.02
CA LEU A 204 -9.70 -13.82 -9.55
C LEU A 204 -10.52 -15.00 -9.00
N ALA A 205 -11.73 -15.20 -9.49
CA ALA A 205 -12.56 -16.36 -9.09
C ALA A 205 -11.87 -17.69 -9.39
N GLY A 206 -11.26 -17.81 -10.58
CA GLY A 206 -10.46 -18.97 -10.96
C GLY A 206 -9.26 -19.20 -10.04
N ALA A 207 -8.54 -18.12 -9.70
CA ALA A 207 -7.40 -18.18 -8.78
C ALA A 207 -7.83 -18.58 -7.35
N ILE A 208 -8.97 -18.06 -6.86
CA ILE A 208 -9.53 -18.46 -5.58
C ILE A 208 -9.94 -19.93 -5.60
N ALA A 209 -10.56 -20.40 -6.69
CA ALA A 209 -10.94 -21.81 -6.84
C ALA A 209 -9.72 -22.72 -6.76
N GLU A 210 -8.61 -22.36 -7.41
CA GLU A 210 -7.35 -23.11 -7.35
C GLU A 210 -6.80 -23.20 -5.92
N VAL A 211 -6.81 -22.07 -5.19
CA VAL A 211 -6.23 -22.00 -3.84
C VAL A 211 -7.09 -22.72 -2.80
N THR A 212 -8.42 -22.61 -2.92
CA THR A 212 -9.36 -23.20 -1.95
C THR A 212 -9.79 -24.63 -2.28
N GLY A 213 -9.53 -25.10 -3.51
CA GLY A 213 -9.99 -26.39 -3.99
C GLY A 213 -11.51 -26.50 -4.18
N ARG A 214 -12.21 -25.37 -4.28
CA ARG A 214 -13.66 -25.25 -4.44
C ARG A 214 -13.99 -24.45 -5.69
N ASP A 215 -15.01 -24.86 -6.43
CA ASP A 215 -15.53 -24.08 -7.55
C ASP A 215 -16.04 -22.71 -7.04
N VAL A 216 -15.60 -21.64 -7.70
CA VAL A 216 -15.97 -20.26 -7.40
C VAL A 216 -16.48 -19.59 -8.67
N GLU A 217 -17.70 -19.07 -8.63
CA GLU A 217 -18.30 -18.29 -9.71
C GLU A 217 -18.22 -16.80 -9.43
N TYR A 218 -17.78 -16.02 -10.43
CA TYR A 218 -17.88 -14.56 -10.37
C TYR A 218 -19.29 -14.10 -10.70
N LYS A 219 -19.91 -13.35 -9.79
CA LYS A 219 -21.21 -12.71 -9.94
C LYS A 219 -21.06 -11.21 -10.01
N PRO A 220 -21.12 -10.58 -11.19
CA PRO A 220 -21.15 -9.14 -11.30
C PRO A 220 -22.44 -8.56 -10.67
N LEU A 221 -22.28 -7.45 -9.93
CA LEU A 221 -23.38 -6.73 -9.28
C LEU A 221 -23.51 -5.34 -9.87
N THR A 222 -24.72 -4.81 -9.88
CA THR A 222 -24.93 -3.38 -10.03
C THR A 222 -24.49 -2.65 -8.74
N ALA A 223 -24.24 -1.34 -8.82
CA ALA A 223 -23.88 -0.53 -7.66
C ALA A 223 -24.92 -0.62 -6.53
N ASP A 224 -26.20 -0.59 -6.89
CA ASP A 224 -27.32 -0.69 -5.91
C ASP A 224 -27.39 -2.07 -5.25
N GLU A 225 -27.20 -3.15 -6.01
CA GLU A 225 -27.14 -4.52 -5.48
C GLU A 225 -25.95 -4.72 -4.55
N GLN A 226 -24.81 -4.18 -4.91
CA GLN A 226 -23.59 -4.25 -4.10
C GLN A 226 -23.78 -3.47 -2.80
N LEU A 227 -24.26 -2.22 -2.88
CA LEU A 227 -24.52 -1.38 -1.70
C LEU A 227 -25.49 -2.08 -0.73
N ALA A 228 -26.61 -2.57 -1.25
CA ALA A 228 -27.60 -3.30 -0.43
C ALA A 228 -27.01 -4.56 0.22
N GLY A 229 -26.20 -5.33 -0.54
CA GLY A 229 -25.53 -6.53 -0.03
C GLY A 229 -24.52 -6.23 1.07
N LEU A 230 -23.71 -5.18 0.92
CA LEU A 230 -22.74 -4.75 1.93
C LEU A 230 -23.41 -4.26 3.22
N GLN A 231 -24.49 -3.47 3.10
CA GLN A 231 -25.28 -3.03 4.24
C GLN A 231 -25.97 -4.20 4.96
N ALA A 232 -26.52 -5.15 4.20
CA ALA A 232 -27.11 -6.37 4.78
C ALA A 232 -26.06 -7.25 5.50
N ALA A 233 -24.79 -7.19 5.07
CA ALA A 233 -23.66 -7.83 5.75
C ALA A 233 -23.16 -7.05 6.97
N GLY A 234 -23.78 -5.91 7.33
CA GLY A 234 -23.50 -5.15 8.53
C GLY A 234 -22.49 -4.01 8.37
N LEU A 235 -22.10 -3.65 7.14
CA LEU A 235 -21.26 -2.48 6.91
C LEU A 235 -22.10 -1.20 7.07
N ASP A 236 -21.50 -0.17 7.68
CA ASP A 236 -22.11 1.16 7.71
C ASP A 236 -22.16 1.79 6.31
N GLU A 237 -23.02 2.79 6.12
CA GLU A 237 -23.28 3.44 4.84
C GLU A 237 -21.98 4.02 4.21
N GLY A 238 -21.11 4.63 5.01
CA GLY A 238 -19.86 5.23 4.54
C GLY A 238 -18.89 4.18 4.02
N THR A 239 -18.70 3.10 4.78
CA THR A 239 -17.82 1.99 4.39
C THR A 239 -18.37 1.25 3.16
N ALA A 240 -19.67 0.97 3.12
CA ALA A 240 -20.32 0.35 1.98
C ALA A 240 -20.20 1.22 0.71
N GLY A 241 -20.47 2.53 0.83
CA GLY A 241 -20.31 3.49 -0.25
C GLY A 241 -18.88 3.60 -0.76
N PHE A 242 -17.89 3.52 0.13
CA PHE A 242 -16.48 3.50 -0.24
C PHE A 242 -16.13 2.26 -1.09
N VAL A 243 -16.60 1.06 -0.72
CA VAL A 243 -16.38 -0.17 -1.50
C VAL A 243 -17.02 -0.07 -2.88
N VAL A 244 -18.25 0.42 -2.98
CA VAL A 244 -18.94 0.63 -4.27
C VAL A 244 -18.16 1.63 -5.16
N ALA A 245 -17.68 2.73 -4.60
CA ALA A 245 -16.89 3.72 -5.34
C ALA A 245 -15.53 3.16 -5.80
N LEU A 246 -14.91 2.31 -4.98
CA LEU A 246 -13.68 1.62 -5.35
C LEU A 246 -13.90 0.69 -6.55
N ASP A 247 -14.95 -0.15 -6.51
CA ASP A 247 -15.27 -1.07 -7.59
C ASP A 247 -15.64 -0.31 -8.89
N ALA A 248 -16.32 0.82 -8.79
CA ALA A 248 -16.58 1.71 -9.93
C ALA A 248 -15.27 2.25 -10.54
N GLY A 249 -14.29 2.61 -9.70
CA GLY A 249 -12.95 2.98 -10.15
C GLY A 249 -12.23 1.84 -10.86
N ILE A 250 -12.35 0.61 -10.35
CA ILE A 250 -11.80 -0.58 -11.00
C ILE A 250 -12.48 -0.82 -12.35
N ALA A 251 -13.81 -0.73 -12.41
CA ALA A 251 -14.57 -0.87 -13.64
C ALA A 251 -14.15 0.15 -14.71
N SER A 252 -13.76 1.37 -14.30
CA SER A 252 -13.24 2.42 -15.20
C SER A 252 -11.77 2.24 -15.62
N GLY A 253 -11.07 1.20 -15.10
CA GLY A 253 -9.68 0.89 -15.44
C GLY A 253 -8.62 1.60 -14.59
N ALA A 254 -8.99 2.18 -13.45
CA ALA A 254 -8.06 2.93 -12.59
C ALA A 254 -6.86 2.11 -12.08
N LEU A 255 -6.99 0.78 -12.00
CA LEU A 255 -5.99 -0.16 -11.49
C LEU A 255 -5.40 -1.10 -12.56
N SER A 256 -5.64 -0.85 -13.84
CA SER A 256 -5.32 -1.81 -14.91
C SER A 256 -3.90 -1.74 -15.47
N ASP A 257 -3.13 -0.71 -15.14
CA ASP A 257 -1.84 -0.44 -15.81
C ASP A 257 -0.74 -1.41 -15.37
N THR A 258 -0.04 -1.93 -16.38
CA THR A 258 1.14 -2.80 -16.23
C THR A 258 2.25 -2.27 -17.12
N ASP A 259 3.32 -1.72 -16.55
CA ASP A 259 4.48 -1.24 -17.32
C ASP A 259 5.79 -1.97 -16.97
N GLY A 260 5.70 -2.94 -16.06
CA GLY A 260 6.83 -3.73 -15.57
C GLY A 260 7.82 -2.95 -14.69
N THR A 261 7.46 -1.75 -14.23
CA THR A 261 8.35 -0.93 -13.39
C THR A 261 8.63 -1.61 -12.05
N LEU A 262 7.64 -2.22 -11.43
CA LEU A 262 7.82 -2.95 -10.17
C LEU A 262 8.80 -4.11 -10.34
N ALA A 263 8.60 -4.97 -11.35
CA ALA A 263 9.49 -6.10 -11.63
C ALA A 263 10.94 -5.64 -11.92
N ARG A 264 11.11 -4.54 -12.67
CA ARG A 264 12.45 -3.97 -12.91
C ARG A 264 13.13 -3.49 -11.65
N LEU A 265 12.42 -2.82 -10.75
CA LEU A 265 12.97 -2.35 -9.48
C LEU A 265 13.39 -3.49 -8.57
N ILE A 266 12.56 -4.53 -8.44
CA ILE A 266 12.87 -5.66 -7.54
C ILE A 266 13.80 -6.70 -8.17
N GLY A 267 14.06 -6.61 -9.49
CA GLY A 267 14.97 -7.51 -10.22
C GLY A 267 14.42 -8.91 -10.49
N ARG A 268 13.10 -9.09 -10.39
CA ARG A 268 12.39 -10.36 -10.66
C ARG A 268 10.95 -10.09 -11.09
N PRO A 269 10.24 -11.06 -11.70
CA PRO A 269 8.79 -10.96 -11.90
C PRO A 269 8.06 -10.73 -10.57
N THR A 270 6.92 -10.03 -10.64
CA THR A 270 6.03 -9.87 -9.48
C THR A 270 5.40 -11.20 -9.10
N THR A 271 5.02 -11.33 -7.84
CA THR A 271 4.35 -12.54 -7.33
C THR A 271 3.06 -12.80 -8.10
N PRO A 272 2.89 -13.99 -8.71
CA PRO A 272 1.66 -14.35 -9.42
C PRO A 272 0.43 -14.27 -8.49
N LEU A 273 -0.75 -13.95 -9.05
CA LEU A 273 -2.00 -13.82 -8.30
C LEU A 273 -2.28 -15.03 -7.40
N VAL A 274 -2.20 -16.23 -7.95
CA VAL A 274 -2.47 -17.48 -7.21
C VAL A 274 -1.53 -17.63 -6.01
N ASP A 275 -0.24 -17.35 -6.19
CA ASP A 275 0.75 -17.47 -5.11
C ASP A 275 0.53 -16.40 -4.01
N GLY A 276 0.16 -15.18 -4.41
CA GLY A 276 -0.24 -14.14 -3.47
C GLY A 276 -1.47 -14.52 -2.66
N LEU A 277 -2.51 -15.07 -3.32
CA LEU A 277 -3.72 -15.53 -2.65
C LEU A 277 -3.46 -16.74 -1.73
N ARG A 278 -2.57 -17.66 -2.13
CA ARG A 278 -2.19 -18.83 -1.30
C ARG A 278 -1.56 -18.42 0.02
N SER A 279 -0.92 -17.26 0.08
CA SER A 279 -0.31 -16.75 1.32
C SER A 279 -1.32 -16.22 2.34
N ILE A 280 -2.59 -16.04 1.94
CA ILE A 280 -3.66 -15.43 2.76
C ILE A 280 -4.91 -16.32 2.92
N ALA A 281 -4.92 -17.50 2.28
CA ALA A 281 -6.01 -18.48 2.32
C ALA A 281 -5.99 -19.36 3.58
#